data_9383e778a48f019debadb9d4ee564c82
#
_entry.id   9383e778a48f019debadb9d4ee564c82
#
_cell.length_a   1.000
_cell.length_b   1.000
_cell.length_c   1.000
_cell.angle_alpha   90.00
_cell.angle_beta   90.00
_cell.angle_gamma   90.00
#
_symmetry.space_group_name_H-M   'P 1'
#
loop_
_entity.id
_entity.type
_entity.pdbx_description
1 polymer ?
#
loop_
_entity_poly.entity_id
_entity_poly.type
_entity_poly.pdbx_seq_one_letter_code
_entity_poly.pdbx_strand_id
1 'polypeptide(L)'
;MIGIIDFNDWELVITNAEPVRNKKHYAAAAKGPEEMLFSEDALALCRINPQLVNTQYLRKLSADPLSNPINGAKNHADLIFHHLRRIKEQSGVSRCVMVISEHYTDQQLGLLAGIAEAAGIEVLSFFNNALRVGPKQSMDFEFLDLGLSHACTTSVVFREGKLATADCQILEGSGFLNLVEGLLYLVAETFLEKDRFDVLANGATEQQLFNQIREQLEDSEPDSMSLSVTSNDFNGRVELGREKIQELVRQKFIGLQLDPNRPLILSTRAQRIPFISKVLEEHGAQSIRNIEEDFFANYANLEIFVVPNSIQRIATIDGLSEPGSPAGNLNKNNSPEVHKKEKATHLVSNGSAWALNHP
;
A
#
# COMPACT_ATOMS: atom_id res chain seq x y z
N MET A 1 19.37 14.39 2.84
CA MET A 1 19.22 12.98 2.41
C MET A 1 17.78 12.81 1.90
N ILE A 2 17.57 12.12 0.76
CA ILE A 2 16.25 11.84 0.20
C ILE A 2 15.82 10.46 0.69
N GLY A 3 14.66 10.40 1.35
CA GLY A 3 14.04 9.13 1.73
C GLY A 3 13.07 8.61 0.67
N ILE A 4 12.59 7.40 0.86
CA ILE A 4 11.52 6.80 0.06
C ILE A 4 10.35 6.55 1.01
N ILE A 5 9.15 6.94 0.60
CA ILE A 5 7.91 6.59 1.29
C ILE A 5 7.06 5.76 0.32
N ASP A 6 6.93 4.45 0.57
CA ASP A 6 5.96 3.60 -0.12
C ASP A 6 4.58 3.90 0.48
N PHE A 7 3.78 4.68 -0.25
CA PHE A 7 2.48 5.17 0.20
C PHE A 7 1.38 4.16 -0.19
N ASN A 8 1.29 3.11 0.61
CA ASN A 8 0.27 2.08 0.48
C ASN A 8 -0.49 1.95 1.80
N ASP A 9 -1.81 1.73 1.73
CA ASP A 9 -2.67 1.70 2.93
C ASP A 9 -2.47 0.42 3.77
N TRP A 10 -2.06 -0.70 3.17
CA TRP A 10 -1.69 -1.88 3.95
C TRP A 10 -0.34 -1.69 4.66
N GLU A 11 0.67 -1.22 3.93
CA GLU A 11 2.00 -0.98 4.51
C GLU A 11 2.58 0.32 3.98
N LEU A 12 2.55 1.33 4.78
CA LEU A 12 3.28 2.55 4.55
C LEU A 12 4.71 2.34 5.06
N VAL A 13 5.66 2.17 4.13
CA VAL A 13 7.06 1.83 4.44
C VAL A 13 7.95 3.03 4.20
N ILE A 14 8.80 3.35 5.18
CA ILE A 14 9.78 4.42 5.09
C ILE A 14 11.17 3.80 5.00
N THR A 15 11.87 4.11 3.92
CA THR A 15 13.28 3.72 3.73
C THR A 15 14.14 4.97 3.72
N ASN A 16 15.03 5.09 4.68
CA ASN A 16 16.09 6.10 4.71
C ASN A 16 17.40 5.45 4.26
N ALA A 17 18.37 6.26 3.77
CA ALA A 17 19.66 5.78 3.29
C ALA A 17 20.57 5.16 4.39
N GLU A 18 20.19 5.25 5.65
CA GLU A 18 20.81 4.47 6.72
C GLU A 18 19.99 3.19 6.97
N PRO A 19 20.61 2.05 7.37
CA PRO A 19 19.90 0.78 7.60
C PRO A 19 19.07 0.80 8.90
N VAL A 20 18.32 1.87 9.11
CA VAL A 20 17.36 1.98 10.21
C VAL A 20 16.07 1.32 9.74
N ARG A 21 15.88 0.09 10.19
CA ARG A 21 14.65 -0.70 10.24
C ARG A 21 13.50 -0.07 9.45
N ASN A 22 13.18 -0.66 8.31
CA ASN A 22 11.94 -0.40 7.58
C ASN A 22 10.78 -0.48 8.56
N LYS A 23 10.31 0.66 9.08
CA LYS A 23 9.11 0.70 9.91
C LYS A 23 7.91 0.61 8.99
N LYS A 24 7.12 -0.42 9.19
CA LYS A 24 5.84 -0.60 8.54
C LYS A 24 4.75 0.08 9.36
N HIS A 25 3.90 0.85 8.71
CA HIS A 25 2.75 1.50 9.33
C HIS A 25 1.49 1.12 8.56
N TYR A 26 0.48 0.64 9.26
CA TYR A 26 -0.84 0.42 8.66
C TYR A 26 -1.60 1.75 8.55
N ALA A 27 -2.38 1.91 7.49
CA ALA A 27 -3.30 3.04 7.37
C ALA A 27 -4.53 2.84 8.27
N ALA A 28 -4.31 2.76 9.54
CA ALA A 28 -5.34 2.71 10.57
C ALA A 28 -5.16 3.89 11.52
N ALA A 29 -6.25 4.60 11.78
CA ALA A 29 -6.33 5.68 12.76
C ALA A 29 -7.50 5.44 13.70
N ALA A 30 -7.31 5.66 14.99
CA ALA A 30 -8.36 5.49 15.99
C ALA A 30 -8.41 6.66 16.98
N LYS A 31 -9.59 6.87 17.54
CA LYS A 31 -9.77 7.83 18.64
C LYS A 31 -9.19 7.25 19.93
N GLY A 32 -8.09 7.83 20.40
CA GLY A 32 -7.53 7.56 21.72
C GLY A 32 -8.08 8.48 22.81
N PRO A 33 -7.73 8.21 24.09
CA PRO A 33 -8.19 9.02 25.22
C PRO A 33 -7.70 10.47 25.18
N GLU A 34 -6.45 10.67 24.86
CA GLU A 34 -5.77 11.98 24.83
C GLU A 34 -5.33 12.35 23.43
N GLU A 35 -4.76 11.40 22.69
CA GLU A 35 -4.23 11.58 21.36
C GLU A 35 -4.79 10.56 20.34
N MET A 36 -4.57 10.84 19.07
CA MET A 36 -4.91 9.95 17.97
C MET A 36 -3.96 8.74 17.94
N LEU A 37 -4.53 7.55 17.87
CA LEU A 37 -3.78 6.31 17.70
C LEU A 37 -3.62 5.98 16.21
N PHE A 38 -2.48 5.39 15.84
CA PHE A 38 -2.20 4.99 14.46
C PHE A 38 -1.63 3.58 14.39
N SER A 39 -1.73 2.98 13.20
CA SER A 39 -1.12 1.69 12.87
C SER A 39 -1.60 0.57 13.81
N GLU A 40 -0.70 -0.18 14.45
CA GLU A 40 -1.01 -1.28 15.36
C GLU A 40 -1.91 -0.87 16.52
N ASP A 41 -1.65 0.28 17.12
CA ASP A 41 -2.44 0.78 18.26
C ASP A 41 -3.91 1.04 17.84
N ALA A 42 -4.13 1.48 16.59
CA ALA A 42 -5.46 1.66 16.05
C ALA A 42 -6.12 0.33 15.66
N LEU A 43 -5.36 -0.60 15.06
CA LEU A 43 -5.86 -1.93 14.70
C LEU A 43 -6.26 -2.76 15.93
N ALA A 44 -5.60 -2.55 17.07
CA ALA A 44 -5.97 -3.20 18.34
C ALA A 44 -7.38 -2.84 18.84
N LEU A 45 -8.01 -1.81 18.27
CA LEU A 45 -9.38 -1.37 18.60
C LEU A 45 -10.41 -1.72 17.53
N CYS A 46 -9.99 -2.30 16.38
CA CYS A 46 -10.86 -2.51 15.23
C CYS A 46 -12.12 -3.33 15.52
N ARG A 47 -12.06 -4.27 16.47
CA ARG A 47 -13.18 -5.14 16.84
C ARG A 47 -13.82 -4.79 18.18
N ILE A 48 -13.04 -4.16 19.06
CA ILE A 48 -13.54 -3.68 20.36
C ILE A 48 -14.42 -2.44 20.19
N ASN A 49 -13.95 -1.48 19.40
CA ASN A 49 -14.61 -0.18 19.18
C ASN A 49 -14.54 0.23 17.69
N PRO A 50 -15.14 -0.53 16.76
CA PRO A 50 -14.99 -0.30 15.32
C PRO A 50 -15.43 1.10 14.88
N GLN A 51 -16.42 1.70 15.57
CA GLN A 51 -16.90 3.06 15.28
C GLN A 51 -15.86 4.17 15.59
N LEU A 52 -14.81 3.86 16.34
CA LEU A 52 -13.71 4.79 16.66
C LEU A 52 -12.51 4.64 15.73
N VAL A 53 -12.55 3.69 14.79
CA VAL A 53 -11.41 3.34 13.92
C VAL A 53 -11.72 3.69 12.46
N ASN A 54 -10.75 4.25 11.77
CA ASN A 54 -10.80 4.47 10.32
C ASN A 54 -9.59 3.82 9.66
N THR A 55 -9.82 2.92 8.71
CA THR A 55 -8.79 2.21 7.93
C THR A 55 -8.81 2.58 6.45
N GLN A 56 -9.59 3.60 6.06
CA GLN A 56 -9.82 3.94 4.66
C GLN A 56 -9.29 5.32 4.25
N TYR A 57 -8.69 6.08 5.17
CA TYR A 57 -8.33 7.48 4.90
C TYR A 57 -7.26 7.63 3.82
N LEU A 58 -6.27 6.72 3.69
CA LEU A 58 -5.33 6.76 2.58
C LEU A 58 -6.02 6.38 1.26
N ARG A 59 -6.84 5.33 1.26
CA ARG A 59 -7.57 4.90 0.07
C ARG A 59 -8.50 5.97 -0.47
N LYS A 60 -9.21 6.67 0.42
CA LYS A 60 -10.17 7.72 0.06
C LYS A 60 -9.51 9.07 -0.24
N LEU A 61 -8.32 9.35 0.27
CA LEU A 61 -7.53 10.57 0.07
C LEU A 61 -8.36 11.76 -0.46
N SER A 62 -9.09 12.42 0.44
CA SER A 62 -9.98 13.54 0.13
C SER A 62 -10.12 14.49 1.31
N ALA A 63 -10.65 15.68 1.07
CA ALA A 63 -11.10 16.61 2.10
C ALA A 63 -12.54 16.35 2.55
N ASP A 64 -13.16 15.24 2.12
CA ASP A 64 -14.51 14.89 2.53
C ASP A 64 -14.58 14.62 4.03
N PRO A 65 -15.67 15.06 4.69
CA PRO A 65 -15.81 14.92 6.13
C PRO A 65 -15.88 13.45 6.55
N LEU A 66 -15.27 13.14 7.70
CA LEU A 66 -15.40 11.84 8.36
C LEU A 66 -16.82 11.69 8.92
N SER A 67 -17.39 10.49 8.79
CA SER A 67 -18.66 10.16 9.44
C SER A 67 -18.56 10.33 10.98
N ASN A 68 -17.41 9.92 11.54
CA ASN A 68 -17.09 10.09 12.95
C ASN A 68 -15.74 10.81 13.08
N PRO A 69 -15.69 12.06 13.57
CA PRO A 69 -14.44 12.77 13.82
C PRO A 69 -13.53 12.04 14.83
N ILE A 70 -12.23 12.04 14.57
CA ILE A 70 -11.22 11.35 15.39
C ILE A 70 -10.28 12.39 15.98
N ASN A 71 -10.29 12.60 17.30
CA ASN A 71 -9.39 13.51 18.03
C ASN A 71 -9.14 14.87 17.31
N GLY A 72 -10.20 15.50 16.82
CA GLY A 72 -10.14 16.79 16.13
C GLY A 72 -9.95 16.71 14.61
N ALA A 73 -9.55 15.58 14.05
CA ALA A 73 -9.56 15.36 12.60
C ALA A 73 -11.01 15.30 12.09
N LYS A 74 -11.34 16.11 11.09
CA LYS A 74 -12.69 16.27 10.54
C LYS A 74 -12.87 15.58 9.19
N ASN A 75 -11.78 15.32 8.48
CA ASN A 75 -11.76 14.74 7.13
C ASN A 75 -10.59 13.77 6.97
N HIS A 76 -10.53 13.08 5.81
CA HIS A 76 -9.46 12.12 5.54
C HIS A 76 -8.07 12.79 5.44
N ALA A 77 -8.01 14.00 4.87
CA ALA A 77 -6.76 14.76 4.75
C ALA A 77 -6.15 15.08 6.13
N ASP A 78 -6.99 15.41 7.14
CA ASP A 78 -6.51 15.64 8.51
C ASP A 78 -5.86 14.37 9.09
N LEU A 79 -6.47 13.19 8.86
CA LEU A 79 -5.90 11.91 9.32
C LEU A 79 -4.54 11.63 8.64
N ILE A 80 -4.43 11.89 7.34
CA ILE A 80 -3.18 11.74 6.59
C ILE A 80 -2.12 12.69 7.13
N PHE A 81 -2.49 13.95 7.38
CA PHE A 81 -1.58 14.95 7.96
C PHE A 81 -0.99 14.48 9.28
N HIS A 82 -1.84 14.05 10.22
CA HIS A 82 -1.38 13.58 11.53
C HIS A 82 -0.53 12.32 11.42
N HIS A 83 -0.87 11.40 10.52
CA HIS A 83 -0.08 10.18 10.32
C HIS A 83 1.30 10.50 9.72
N LEU A 84 1.37 11.31 8.66
CA LEU A 84 2.64 11.73 8.05
C LEU A 84 3.51 12.52 9.02
N ARG A 85 2.91 13.38 9.85
CA ARG A 85 3.62 14.09 10.92
C ARG A 85 4.24 13.12 11.91
N ARG A 86 3.49 12.12 12.38
CA ARG A 86 4.01 11.06 13.28
C ARG A 86 5.15 10.27 12.62
N ILE A 87 5.02 9.92 11.35
CA ILE A 87 6.07 9.27 10.56
C ILE A 87 7.33 10.11 10.53
N LYS A 88 7.20 11.41 10.22
CA LYS A 88 8.34 12.33 10.22
C LYS A 88 9.04 12.39 11.58
N GLU A 89 8.27 12.51 12.66
CA GLU A 89 8.80 12.55 14.03
C GLU A 89 9.59 11.26 14.37
N GLN A 90 9.13 10.11 13.88
CA GLN A 90 9.75 8.82 14.15
C GLN A 90 10.93 8.48 13.24
N SER A 91 10.89 8.89 11.96
CA SER A 91 11.88 8.51 10.94
C SER A 91 12.88 9.62 10.64
N GLY A 92 12.56 10.88 10.98
CA GLY A 92 13.36 12.04 10.61
C GLY A 92 13.31 12.39 9.11
N VAL A 93 12.50 11.70 8.29
CA VAL A 93 12.38 11.99 6.87
C VAL A 93 11.79 13.38 6.66
N SER A 94 12.48 14.21 5.87
CA SER A 94 12.03 15.58 5.56
C SER A 94 11.91 15.84 4.06
N ARG A 95 12.48 14.95 3.22
CA ARG A 95 12.42 15.00 1.74
C ARG A 95 12.29 13.59 1.23
N CYS A 96 11.37 13.34 0.29
CA CYS A 96 11.17 11.98 -0.21
C CYS A 96 10.77 11.91 -1.68
N VAL A 97 11.07 10.75 -2.29
CA VAL A 97 10.34 10.20 -3.43
C VAL A 97 9.20 9.36 -2.84
N MET A 98 7.97 9.66 -3.22
CA MET A 98 6.80 8.94 -2.73
C MET A 98 6.35 7.91 -3.77
N VAL A 99 6.40 6.63 -3.38
CA VAL A 99 5.92 5.53 -4.24
C VAL A 99 4.42 5.40 -4.08
N ILE A 100 3.71 5.39 -5.19
CA ILE A 100 2.24 5.40 -5.23
C ILE A 100 1.69 4.31 -6.16
N SER A 101 0.46 3.89 -5.91
CA SER A 101 -0.30 3.08 -6.86
C SER A 101 -0.89 3.95 -7.98
N GLU A 102 -1.09 3.37 -9.17
CA GLU A 102 -1.65 4.07 -10.35
C GLU A 102 -3.07 4.59 -10.12
N HIS A 103 -3.82 4.03 -9.19
CA HIS A 103 -5.21 4.42 -8.95
C HIS A 103 -5.40 5.86 -8.42
N TYR A 104 -4.35 6.49 -7.89
CA TYR A 104 -4.45 7.88 -7.44
C TYR A 104 -4.52 8.85 -8.60
N THR A 105 -5.52 9.72 -8.58
CA THR A 105 -5.67 10.81 -9.56
C THR A 105 -4.64 11.92 -9.30
N ASP A 106 -4.33 12.72 -10.33
CA ASP A 106 -3.41 13.85 -10.19
C ASP A 106 -3.92 14.89 -9.16
N GLN A 107 -5.24 15.05 -9.04
CA GLN A 107 -5.85 15.91 -8.03
C GLN A 107 -5.57 15.36 -6.60
N GLN A 108 -5.69 14.06 -6.40
CA GLN A 108 -5.36 13.42 -5.12
C GLN A 108 -3.86 13.54 -4.81
N LEU A 109 -2.99 13.38 -5.80
CA LEU A 109 -1.55 13.56 -5.63
C LEU A 109 -1.18 15.01 -5.29
N GLY A 110 -1.86 15.99 -5.90
CA GLY A 110 -1.71 17.41 -5.54
C GLY A 110 -2.11 17.68 -4.09
N LEU A 111 -3.24 17.11 -3.65
CA LEU A 111 -3.68 17.19 -2.24
C LEU A 111 -2.67 16.52 -1.31
N LEU A 112 -2.17 15.33 -1.67
CA LEU A 112 -1.19 14.60 -0.87
C LEU A 112 0.12 15.36 -0.71
N ALA A 113 0.61 16.00 -1.78
CA ALA A 113 1.81 16.84 -1.74
C ALA A 113 1.64 18.01 -0.76
N GLY A 114 0.50 18.70 -0.80
CA GLY A 114 0.18 19.79 0.15
C GLY A 114 0.09 19.30 1.60
N ILE A 115 -0.56 18.16 1.84
CA ILE A 115 -0.65 17.54 3.18
C ILE A 115 0.75 17.16 3.68
N ALA A 116 1.59 16.55 2.85
CA ALA A 116 2.95 16.16 3.21
C ALA A 116 3.82 17.38 3.55
N GLU A 117 3.73 18.45 2.75
CA GLU A 117 4.42 19.71 3.02
C GLU A 117 3.99 20.32 4.36
N ALA A 118 2.68 20.35 4.64
CA ALA A 118 2.15 20.80 5.92
C ALA A 118 2.65 19.94 7.10
N ALA A 119 2.81 18.63 6.90
CA ALA A 119 3.42 17.72 7.87
C ALA A 119 4.96 17.88 7.96
N GLY A 120 5.56 18.73 7.12
CA GLY A 120 7.00 19.02 7.05
C GLY A 120 7.80 18.00 6.28
N ILE A 121 7.20 17.31 5.31
CA ILE A 121 7.83 16.37 4.37
C ILE A 121 7.72 16.95 2.96
N GLU A 122 8.85 17.32 2.36
CA GLU A 122 8.92 17.77 0.97
C GLU A 122 8.85 16.55 0.03
N VAL A 123 7.76 16.43 -0.74
CA VAL A 123 7.64 15.43 -1.80
C VAL A 123 8.35 15.94 -3.05
N LEU A 124 9.35 15.21 -3.52
CA LEU A 124 10.18 15.58 -4.67
C LEU A 124 9.59 15.04 -5.98
N SER A 125 9.01 13.84 -5.92
CA SER A 125 8.29 13.21 -7.04
C SER A 125 7.37 12.10 -6.52
N PHE A 126 6.38 11.75 -7.32
CA PHE A 126 5.59 10.55 -7.17
C PHE A 126 6.07 9.49 -8.15
N PHE A 127 6.40 8.30 -7.67
CA PHE A 127 6.90 7.19 -8.48
C PHE A 127 5.86 6.07 -8.51
N ASN A 128 5.49 5.59 -9.71
CA ASN A 128 4.52 4.52 -9.80
C ASN A 128 5.09 3.18 -9.31
N ASN A 129 4.35 2.51 -8.42
CA ASN A 129 4.78 1.26 -7.79
C ASN A 129 5.04 0.14 -8.81
N ALA A 130 4.25 0.04 -9.88
CA ALA A 130 4.42 -0.99 -10.91
C ALA A 130 5.76 -0.88 -11.67
N LEU A 131 6.36 0.30 -11.73
CA LEU A 131 7.67 0.52 -12.36
C LEU A 131 8.85 0.04 -11.51
N ARG A 132 8.63 -0.31 -10.22
CA ARG A 132 9.67 -0.91 -9.35
C ARG A 132 10.17 -2.27 -9.85
N VAL A 133 9.44 -2.93 -10.74
CA VAL A 133 9.89 -4.14 -11.43
C VAL A 133 11.20 -3.88 -12.20
N GLY A 134 11.43 -2.62 -12.54
CA GLY A 134 12.69 -2.11 -13.05
C GLY A 134 12.93 -2.36 -14.53
N PRO A 135 14.02 -1.79 -15.02
CA PRO A 135 14.34 -1.77 -16.44
C PRO A 135 14.73 -3.14 -17.03
N LYS A 136 14.86 -4.21 -16.24
CA LYS A 136 15.15 -5.57 -16.72
C LYS A 136 13.99 -6.17 -17.55
N GLN A 137 12.83 -5.54 -17.53
CA GLN A 137 11.68 -5.98 -18.32
C GLN A 137 11.71 -5.33 -19.71
N SER A 138 11.56 -6.15 -20.74
CA SER A 138 11.54 -5.73 -22.15
C SER A 138 10.24 -6.15 -22.85
N MET A 139 9.19 -6.36 -22.10
CA MET A 139 7.87 -6.78 -22.59
C MET A 139 6.75 -6.17 -21.74
N ASP A 140 5.55 -6.17 -22.29
CA ASP A 140 4.34 -5.81 -21.56
C ASP A 140 4.10 -6.78 -20.40
N PHE A 141 3.59 -6.29 -19.26
CA PHE A 141 3.24 -7.14 -18.11
C PHE A 141 2.10 -6.49 -17.31
N GLU A 142 1.54 -7.27 -16.41
CA GLU A 142 0.62 -6.80 -15.37
C GLU A 142 1.29 -6.86 -14.01
N PHE A 143 1.00 -5.89 -13.16
CA PHE A 143 1.54 -5.80 -11.81
C PHE A 143 0.41 -5.81 -10.80
N LEU A 144 0.37 -6.83 -9.94
CA LEU A 144 -0.61 -6.96 -8.87
C LEU A 144 -0.03 -6.44 -7.55
N ASP A 145 -0.70 -5.47 -6.97
CA ASP A 145 -0.43 -4.97 -5.62
C ASP A 145 -1.69 -4.99 -4.75
N LEU A 146 -1.49 -5.09 -3.44
CA LEU A 146 -2.58 -5.11 -2.48
C LEU A 146 -2.52 -3.93 -1.52
N GLY A 147 -3.70 -3.41 -1.21
CA GLY A 147 -3.95 -2.52 -0.09
C GLY A 147 -4.69 -3.24 1.05
N LEU A 148 -5.17 -2.47 2.03
CA LEU A 148 -5.97 -2.98 3.14
C LEU A 148 -7.33 -3.52 2.68
N SER A 149 -7.99 -2.82 1.74
CA SER A 149 -9.37 -3.12 1.34
C SER A 149 -9.54 -3.49 -0.13
N HIS A 150 -8.48 -3.46 -0.92
CA HIS A 150 -8.55 -3.68 -2.37
C HIS A 150 -7.29 -4.35 -2.91
N ALA A 151 -7.41 -4.97 -4.07
CA ALA A 151 -6.30 -5.32 -4.94
C ALA A 151 -6.27 -4.34 -6.12
N CYS A 152 -5.08 -4.06 -6.63
CA CYS A 152 -4.88 -3.20 -7.79
C CYS A 152 -3.99 -3.90 -8.81
N THR A 153 -4.49 -4.07 -10.04
CA THR A 153 -3.69 -4.55 -11.17
C THR A 153 -3.36 -3.39 -12.08
N THR A 154 -2.07 -3.14 -12.28
CA THR A 154 -1.58 -2.08 -13.17
C THR A 154 -0.97 -2.71 -14.41
N SER A 155 -1.50 -2.36 -15.59
CA SER A 155 -0.90 -2.73 -16.87
C SER A 155 0.30 -1.86 -17.16
N VAL A 156 1.43 -2.49 -17.51
CA VAL A 156 2.66 -1.81 -17.92
C VAL A 156 3.00 -2.22 -19.34
N VAL A 157 3.25 -1.25 -20.20
CA VAL A 157 3.59 -1.46 -21.61
C VAL A 157 5.04 -1.09 -21.88
N PHE A 158 5.68 -1.90 -22.72
CA PHE A 158 7.04 -1.65 -23.20
C PHE A 158 6.99 -1.15 -24.65
N ARG A 159 7.39 0.11 -24.87
CA ARG A 159 7.43 0.74 -26.19
C ARG A 159 8.69 1.60 -26.33
N GLU A 160 9.37 1.46 -27.47
CA GLU A 160 10.54 2.29 -27.80
C GLU A 160 11.62 2.30 -26.72
N GLY A 161 11.86 1.13 -26.09
CA GLY A 161 12.84 1.00 -25.03
C GLY A 161 12.40 1.58 -23.67
N LYS A 162 11.13 1.92 -23.49
CA LYS A 162 10.58 2.47 -22.25
C LYS A 162 9.46 1.61 -21.70
N LEU A 163 9.40 1.55 -20.37
CA LEU A 163 8.26 1.02 -19.62
C LEU A 163 7.35 2.18 -19.21
N ALA A 164 6.06 2.06 -19.49
CA ALA A 164 5.06 3.05 -19.09
C ALA A 164 3.85 2.36 -18.48
N THR A 165 3.29 2.93 -17.42
CA THR A 165 1.98 2.51 -16.89
C THR A 165 0.88 2.95 -17.86
N ALA A 166 -0.11 2.08 -18.07
CA ALA A 166 -1.18 2.30 -19.04
C ALA A 166 -2.56 2.36 -18.38
N ASP A 167 -2.96 1.32 -17.68
CA ASP A 167 -4.29 1.17 -17.09
C ASP A 167 -4.18 0.57 -15.69
N CYS A 168 -5.18 0.84 -14.85
CA CYS A 168 -5.26 0.30 -13.50
C CYS A 168 -6.68 -0.17 -13.21
N GLN A 169 -6.79 -1.43 -12.83
CA GLN A 169 -8.06 -2.01 -12.37
C GLN A 169 -8.00 -2.21 -10.86
N ILE A 170 -9.10 -1.86 -10.20
CA ILE A 170 -9.25 -2.03 -8.76
C ILE A 170 -10.29 -3.10 -8.52
N LEU A 171 -9.94 -4.08 -7.69
CA LEU A 171 -10.86 -5.08 -7.17
C LEU A 171 -11.12 -4.78 -5.69
N GLU A 172 -12.26 -4.18 -5.41
CA GLU A 172 -12.68 -3.86 -4.05
C GLU A 172 -13.03 -5.14 -3.27
N GLY A 173 -12.81 -5.13 -1.97
CA GLY A 173 -13.09 -6.29 -1.11
C GLY A 173 -12.07 -7.43 -1.21
N SER A 174 -10.93 -7.19 -1.86
CA SER A 174 -9.84 -8.16 -2.08
C SER A 174 -8.53 -7.74 -1.42
N GLY A 175 -8.60 -6.81 -0.48
CA GLY A 175 -7.43 -6.38 0.29
C GLY A 175 -7.16 -7.28 1.50
N PHE A 176 -6.06 -6.97 2.19
CA PHE A 176 -5.58 -7.75 3.33
C PHE A 176 -6.62 -7.87 4.45
N LEU A 177 -7.26 -6.77 4.87
CA LEU A 177 -8.27 -6.82 5.92
C LEU A 177 -9.51 -7.60 5.50
N ASN A 178 -9.85 -7.63 4.22
CA ASN A 178 -10.98 -8.42 3.73
C ASN A 178 -10.70 -9.93 3.76
N LEU A 179 -9.44 -10.34 3.61
CA LEU A 179 -9.01 -11.72 3.84
C LEU A 179 -9.06 -12.07 5.33
N VAL A 180 -8.49 -11.22 6.19
CA VAL A 180 -8.55 -11.39 7.65
C VAL A 180 -9.99 -11.52 8.12
N GLU A 181 -10.89 -10.67 7.64
CA GLU A 181 -12.32 -10.72 7.98
C GLU A 181 -13.00 -11.99 7.50
N GLY A 182 -12.72 -12.42 6.27
CA GLY A 182 -13.27 -13.68 5.75
C GLY A 182 -12.82 -14.90 6.55
N LEU A 183 -11.53 -14.95 6.94
CA LEU A 183 -11.00 -15.99 7.81
C LEU A 183 -11.62 -15.94 9.22
N LEU A 184 -11.82 -14.75 9.74
CA LEU A 184 -12.47 -14.54 11.04
C LEU A 184 -13.88 -15.16 11.06
N TYR A 185 -14.67 -14.94 10.02
CA TYR A 185 -16.01 -15.56 9.90
C TYR A 185 -15.95 -17.09 9.79
N LEU A 186 -15.04 -17.65 9.00
CA LEU A 186 -14.86 -19.11 8.88
C LEU A 186 -14.46 -19.75 10.22
N VAL A 187 -13.60 -19.07 10.98
CA VAL A 187 -13.18 -19.52 12.31
C VAL A 187 -14.33 -19.41 13.31
N ALA A 188 -15.09 -18.32 13.28
CA ALA A 188 -16.25 -18.13 14.15
C ALA A 188 -17.30 -19.22 13.91
N GLU A 189 -17.59 -19.55 12.66
CA GLU A 189 -18.48 -20.65 12.29
C GLU A 189 -17.96 -21.99 12.87
N THR A 190 -16.67 -22.25 12.76
CA THR A 190 -16.06 -23.49 13.31
C THR A 190 -16.19 -23.55 14.85
N PHE A 191 -16.02 -22.46 15.58
CA PHE A 191 -16.25 -22.41 17.04
C PHE A 191 -17.72 -22.64 17.37
N LEU A 192 -18.62 -22.03 16.61
CA LEU A 192 -20.06 -22.18 16.83
C LEU A 192 -20.52 -23.62 16.60
N GLU A 193 -20.03 -24.28 15.56
CA GLU A 193 -20.36 -25.67 15.25
C GLU A 193 -19.80 -26.65 16.28
N LYS A 194 -18.50 -26.50 16.63
CA LYS A 194 -17.79 -27.43 17.50
C LYS A 194 -18.14 -27.25 18.97
N ASP A 195 -18.09 -26.01 19.43
CA ASP A 195 -18.11 -25.68 20.87
C ASP A 195 -19.40 -24.94 21.30
N ARG A 196 -20.29 -24.62 20.34
CA ARG A 196 -21.50 -23.81 20.57
C ARG A 196 -21.20 -22.43 21.16
N PHE A 197 -20.00 -21.92 20.87
CA PHE A 197 -19.55 -20.62 21.35
C PHE A 197 -19.50 -19.61 20.22
N ASP A 198 -20.24 -18.51 20.39
CA ASP A 198 -20.24 -17.40 19.42
C ASP A 198 -19.13 -16.39 19.78
N VAL A 199 -18.01 -16.48 19.06
CA VAL A 199 -16.85 -15.61 19.27
C VAL A 199 -17.09 -14.17 18.82
N LEU A 200 -18.10 -13.93 17.95
CA LEU A 200 -18.45 -12.60 17.45
C LEU A 200 -19.39 -11.82 18.37
N ALA A 201 -19.99 -12.51 19.36
CA ALA A 201 -20.86 -11.87 20.34
C ALA A 201 -20.11 -10.89 21.26
N ASN A 202 -18.78 -10.95 21.32
CA ASN A 202 -17.95 -10.10 22.16
C ASN A 202 -16.75 -9.55 21.40
N GLY A 203 -16.63 -8.23 21.31
CA GLY A 203 -15.53 -7.58 20.62
C GLY A 203 -14.13 -7.94 21.13
N ALA A 204 -13.98 -8.34 22.39
CA ALA A 204 -12.67 -8.77 22.91
C ALA A 204 -12.26 -10.15 22.36
N THR A 205 -13.18 -11.11 22.23
CA THR A 205 -12.91 -12.43 21.65
C THR A 205 -12.70 -12.31 20.13
N GLU A 206 -13.49 -11.48 19.48
CA GLU A 206 -13.33 -11.15 18.06
C GLU A 206 -11.95 -10.50 17.79
N GLN A 207 -11.51 -9.57 18.63
CA GLN A 207 -10.21 -8.92 18.50
C GLN A 207 -9.04 -9.90 18.72
N GLN A 208 -9.17 -10.87 19.65
CA GLN A 208 -8.17 -11.91 19.82
C GLN A 208 -7.94 -12.70 18.54
N LEU A 209 -9.03 -13.15 17.89
CA LEU A 209 -8.95 -13.88 16.62
C LEU A 209 -8.42 -13.00 15.49
N PHE A 210 -8.90 -11.78 15.38
CA PHE A 210 -8.43 -10.81 14.38
C PHE A 210 -6.91 -10.64 14.44
N ASN A 211 -6.35 -10.47 15.64
CA ASN A 211 -4.91 -10.30 15.81
C ASN A 211 -4.15 -11.59 15.42
N GLN A 212 -4.59 -12.77 15.87
CA GLN A 212 -3.95 -14.04 15.56
C GLN A 212 -3.97 -14.37 14.06
N ILE A 213 -5.11 -14.12 13.39
CA ILE A 213 -5.24 -14.35 11.96
C ILE A 213 -4.29 -13.42 11.19
N ARG A 214 -4.25 -12.15 11.57
CA ARG A 214 -3.39 -11.15 10.94
C ARG A 214 -1.92 -11.52 11.09
N GLU A 215 -1.47 -11.86 12.30
CA GLU A 215 -0.10 -12.29 12.58
C GLU A 215 0.28 -13.52 11.75
N GLN A 216 -0.57 -14.56 11.72
CA GLN A 216 -0.28 -15.79 10.96
C GLN A 216 -0.25 -15.55 9.44
N LEU A 217 -1.05 -14.62 8.90
CA LEU A 217 -1.00 -14.26 7.48
C LEU A 217 0.25 -13.43 7.11
N GLU A 218 0.79 -12.67 8.06
CA GLU A 218 1.97 -11.83 7.80
C GLU A 218 3.28 -12.60 7.88
N ASP A 219 3.35 -13.63 8.71
CA ASP A 219 4.59 -14.34 9.03
C ASP A 219 4.87 -15.56 8.15
N SER A 220 3.83 -16.18 7.58
CA SER A 220 4.02 -17.44 6.84
C SER A 220 2.87 -17.75 5.88
N GLU A 221 3.12 -18.64 4.94
CA GLU A 221 2.11 -19.30 4.11
C GLU A 221 1.61 -20.56 4.86
N PRO A 222 0.53 -20.46 5.67
CA PRO A 222 0.14 -21.55 6.54
C PRO A 222 -0.58 -22.67 5.78
N ASP A 223 -0.13 -23.91 5.97
CA ASP A 223 -0.93 -25.09 5.55
C ASP A 223 -2.18 -25.28 6.42
N SER A 224 -2.15 -24.81 7.66
CA SER A 224 -3.30 -24.67 8.54
C SER A 224 -3.09 -23.51 9.51
N MET A 225 -4.18 -22.90 9.97
CA MET A 225 -4.17 -21.89 11.02
C MET A 225 -4.72 -22.46 12.30
N SER A 226 -3.95 -22.36 13.38
CA SER A 226 -4.39 -22.75 14.72
C SER A 226 -4.75 -21.51 15.51
N LEU A 227 -6.01 -21.40 15.90
CA LEU A 227 -6.59 -20.20 16.50
C LEU A 227 -7.28 -20.54 17.81
N SER A 228 -7.05 -19.71 18.82
CA SER A 228 -7.57 -19.92 20.17
C SER A 228 -8.27 -18.68 20.71
N VAL A 229 -9.30 -18.90 21.49
CA VAL A 229 -10.02 -17.84 22.21
C VAL A 229 -10.10 -18.17 23.68
N THR A 230 -9.82 -17.18 24.51
CA THR A 230 -9.95 -17.26 25.96
C THR A 230 -10.83 -16.11 26.45
N SER A 231 -11.88 -16.45 27.18
CA SER A 231 -12.74 -15.51 27.92
C SER A 231 -12.97 -16.03 29.35
N ASN A 232 -13.74 -15.31 30.15
CA ASN A 232 -14.00 -15.72 31.53
C ASN A 232 -14.66 -17.12 31.63
N ASP A 233 -15.51 -17.45 30.69
CA ASP A 233 -16.35 -18.66 30.72
C ASP A 233 -16.00 -19.66 29.62
N PHE A 234 -14.99 -19.37 28.79
CA PHE A 234 -14.65 -20.20 27.63
C PHE A 234 -13.16 -20.18 27.31
N ASN A 235 -12.61 -21.35 27.04
CA ASN A 235 -11.27 -21.54 26.49
C ASN A 235 -11.33 -22.61 25.42
N GLY A 236 -11.15 -22.22 24.17
CA GLY A 236 -11.26 -23.12 23.04
C GLY A 236 -10.19 -22.90 21.98
N ARG A 237 -9.98 -23.93 21.17
CA ARG A 237 -9.03 -23.89 20.03
C ARG A 237 -9.65 -24.60 18.83
N VAL A 238 -9.47 -24.00 17.67
CA VAL A 238 -9.88 -24.57 16.38
C VAL A 238 -8.71 -24.55 15.41
N GLU A 239 -8.79 -25.41 14.42
CA GLU A 239 -7.88 -25.45 13.29
C GLU A 239 -8.65 -25.16 11.99
N LEU A 240 -8.13 -24.25 11.19
CA LEU A 240 -8.62 -23.96 9.85
C LEU A 240 -7.65 -24.58 8.84
N GLY A 241 -8.10 -25.59 8.12
CA GLY A 241 -7.27 -26.31 7.15
C GLY A 241 -7.07 -25.54 5.85
N ARG A 242 -6.02 -25.93 5.13
CA ARG A 242 -5.55 -25.36 3.86
C ARG A 242 -6.68 -25.13 2.84
N GLU A 243 -7.57 -26.10 2.66
CA GLU A 243 -8.63 -26.04 1.65
C GLU A 243 -9.58 -24.87 1.88
N LYS A 244 -9.97 -24.62 3.14
CA LYS A 244 -10.85 -23.48 3.49
C LYS A 244 -10.15 -22.14 3.24
N ILE A 245 -8.85 -22.05 3.56
CA ILE A 245 -8.05 -20.84 3.33
C ILE A 245 -7.94 -20.57 1.82
N GLN A 246 -7.57 -21.57 1.04
CA GLN A 246 -7.43 -21.46 -0.41
C GLN A 246 -8.76 -21.10 -1.08
N GLU A 247 -9.87 -21.70 -0.65
CA GLU A 247 -11.20 -21.38 -1.19
C GLU A 247 -11.58 -19.91 -0.90
N LEU A 248 -11.32 -19.42 0.30
CA LEU A 248 -11.55 -18.00 0.60
C LEU A 248 -10.72 -17.08 -0.30
N VAL A 249 -9.42 -17.38 -0.47
CA VAL A 249 -8.56 -16.58 -1.36
C VAL A 249 -9.12 -16.61 -2.79
N ARG A 250 -9.55 -17.78 -3.30
CA ARG A 250 -10.18 -17.89 -4.62
C ARG A 250 -11.41 -16.99 -4.73
N GLN A 251 -12.31 -16.99 -3.75
CA GLN A 251 -13.50 -16.16 -3.73
C GLN A 251 -13.16 -14.66 -3.73
N LYS A 252 -12.13 -14.26 -3.02
CA LYS A 252 -11.71 -12.84 -2.96
C LYS A 252 -11.13 -12.34 -4.28
N PHE A 253 -10.51 -13.20 -5.08
CA PHE A 253 -9.84 -12.81 -6.32
C PHE A 253 -10.59 -13.20 -7.60
N ILE A 254 -11.79 -13.81 -7.49
CA ILE A 254 -12.58 -14.27 -8.65
C ILE A 254 -12.94 -13.17 -9.65
N GLY A 255 -13.02 -11.93 -9.21
CA GLY A 255 -13.33 -10.77 -10.06
C GLY A 255 -12.13 -10.15 -10.76
N LEU A 256 -10.91 -10.66 -10.51
CA LEU A 256 -9.70 -10.11 -11.11
C LEU A 256 -9.67 -10.47 -12.60
N GLN A 257 -9.54 -9.45 -13.44
CA GLN A 257 -9.40 -9.64 -14.88
C GLN A 257 -7.92 -9.59 -15.24
N LEU A 258 -7.40 -10.69 -15.78
CA LEU A 258 -6.01 -10.85 -16.18
C LEU A 258 -5.91 -11.06 -17.69
N ASP A 259 -4.92 -10.44 -18.33
CA ASP A 259 -4.58 -10.75 -19.71
C ASP A 259 -3.72 -12.03 -19.75
N PRO A 260 -4.22 -13.15 -20.28
CA PRO A 260 -3.46 -14.40 -20.30
C PRO A 260 -2.19 -14.33 -21.16
N ASN A 261 -2.04 -13.32 -22.01
CA ASN A 261 -0.87 -13.15 -22.87
C ASN A 261 0.24 -12.33 -22.20
N ARG A 262 -0.01 -11.76 -21.00
CA ARG A 262 0.97 -10.96 -20.28
C ARG A 262 1.44 -11.68 -19.01
N PRO A 263 2.72 -11.66 -18.69
CA PRO A 263 3.18 -12.12 -17.40
C PRO A 263 2.60 -11.25 -16.29
N LEU A 264 2.19 -11.89 -15.21
CA LEU A 264 1.72 -11.23 -13.99
C LEU A 264 2.88 -11.15 -12.99
N ILE A 265 3.19 -9.96 -12.51
CA ILE A 265 4.24 -9.73 -11.52
C ILE A 265 3.57 -9.35 -10.19
N LEU A 266 3.92 -10.08 -9.15
CA LEU A 266 3.38 -9.87 -7.82
C LEU A 266 4.27 -8.90 -7.02
N SER A 267 3.65 -7.90 -6.39
CA SER A 267 4.31 -7.08 -5.36
C SER A 267 4.72 -7.93 -4.16
N THR A 268 5.62 -7.44 -3.32
CA THR A 268 5.97 -8.11 -2.06
C THR A 268 4.77 -8.28 -1.13
N ARG A 269 3.76 -7.42 -1.21
CA ARG A 269 2.49 -7.53 -0.49
C ARG A 269 1.63 -8.65 -1.04
N ALA A 270 1.47 -8.71 -2.36
CA ALA A 270 0.69 -9.77 -3.01
C ALA A 270 1.28 -11.17 -2.75
N GLN A 271 2.60 -11.28 -2.75
CA GLN A 271 3.30 -12.56 -2.48
C GLN A 271 3.02 -13.15 -1.10
N ARG A 272 2.64 -12.33 -0.12
CA ARG A 272 2.34 -12.79 1.25
C ARG A 272 0.93 -13.38 1.40
N ILE A 273 0.07 -13.26 0.39
CA ILE A 273 -1.25 -13.87 0.45
C ILE A 273 -1.12 -15.38 0.20
N PRO A 274 -1.58 -16.22 1.14
CA PRO A 274 -1.47 -17.67 1.01
C PRO A 274 -2.12 -18.17 -0.28
N PHE A 275 -1.45 -19.07 -0.97
CA PHE A 275 -1.95 -19.73 -2.20
C PHE A 275 -2.27 -18.78 -3.37
N ILE A 276 -1.86 -17.51 -3.30
CA ILE A 276 -2.22 -16.51 -4.31
C ILE A 276 -1.78 -16.93 -5.70
N SER A 277 -0.55 -17.41 -5.88
CA SER A 277 -0.05 -17.82 -7.19
C SER A 277 -0.91 -18.94 -7.78
N LYS A 278 -1.23 -19.96 -6.99
CA LYS A 278 -2.08 -21.06 -7.43
C LYS A 278 -3.49 -20.59 -7.82
N VAL A 279 -4.09 -19.70 -7.03
CA VAL A 279 -5.42 -19.14 -7.32
C VAL A 279 -5.38 -18.32 -8.60
N LEU A 280 -4.34 -17.52 -8.84
CA LEU A 280 -4.20 -16.71 -10.04
C LEU A 280 -3.94 -17.55 -11.30
N GLU A 281 -3.20 -18.68 -11.19
CA GLU A 281 -3.07 -19.67 -12.26
C GLU A 281 -4.43 -20.29 -12.62
N GLU A 282 -5.22 -20.66 -11.64
CA GLU A 282 -6.60 -21.16 -11.84
C GLU A 282 -7.51 -20.10 -12.51
N HIS A 283 -7.21 -18.80 -12.33
CA HIS A 283 -7.91 -17.68 -12.98
C HIS A 283 -7.31 -17.28 -14.35
N GLY A 284 -6.34 -18.02 -14.86
CA GLY A 284 -5.81 -17.86 -16.21
C GLY A 284 -4.47 -17.15 -16.33
N ALA A 285 -3.81 -16.81 -15.23
CA ALA A 285 -2.44 -16.30 -15.29
C ALA A 285 -1.48 -17.39 -15.77
N GLN A 286 -0.85 -17.18 -16.93
CA GLN A 286 0.06 -18.20 -17.51
C GLN A 286 1.49 -18.09 -17.02
N SER A 287 1.93 -16.92 -16.57
CA SER A 287 3.28 -16.68 -16.09
C SER A 287 3.23 -15.73 -14.90
N ILE A 288 3.46 -16.28 -13.71
CA ILE A 288 3.54 -15.49 -12.49
C ILE A 288 5.01 -15.34 -12.09
N ARG A 289 5.40 -14.11 -11.77
CA ARG A 289 6.74 -13.76 -11.30
C ARG A 289 6.65 -12.92 -10.04
N ASN A 290 7.62 -13.07 -9.20
CA ASN A 290 7.77 -12.26 -7.99
C ASN A 290 8.74 -11.10 -8.24
N ILE A 291 8.52 -9.97 -7.61
CA ILE A 291 9.55 -8.94 -7.50
C ILE A 291 10.71 -9.53 -6.68
N GLU A 292 11.91 -9.55 -7.24
CA GLU A 292 13.09 -10.17 -6.62
C GLU A 292 13.96 -9.16 -5.87
N GLU A 293 13.96 -7.88 -6.29
CA GLU A 293 14.88 -6.86 -5.78
C GLU A 293 14.16 -5.55 -5.46
N ASP A 294 14.67 -4.83 -4.47
CA ASP A 294 14.26 -3.45 -4.24
C ASP A 294 14.85 -2.56 -5.34
N PHE A 295 13.98 -2.07 -6.22
CA PHE A 295 14.34 -1.16 -7.31
C PHE A 295 15.23 0.00 -6.85
N PHE A 296 14.89 0.60 -5.72
CA PHE A 296 15.61 1.77 -5.23
C PHE A 296 16.98 1.44 -4.62
N ALA A 297 17.23 0.20 -4.20
CA ALA A 297 18.54 -0.23 -3.74
C ALA A 297 19.61 -0.15 -4.85
N ASN A 298 19.19 -0.20 -6.12
CA ASN A 298 20.07 -0.10 -7.28
C ASN A 298 20.39 1.37 -7.67
N TYR A 299 19.77 2.35 -7.02
CA TYR A 299 20.03 3.76 -7.29
C TYR A 299 20.85 4.38 -6.16
N ALA A 300 22.13 4.64 -6.44
CA ALA A 300 23.03 5.36 -5.51
C ALA A 300 22.57 6.81 -5.24
N ASN A 301 21.75 7.38 -6.15
CA ASN A 301 21.28 8.75 -6.04
C ASN A 301 19.83 8.86 -6.53
N LEU A 302 18.92 9.16 -5.62
CA LEU A 302 17.50 9.39 -5.91
C LEU A 302 17.22 10.77 -6.57
N GLU A 303 18.23 11.63 -6.69
CA GLU A 303 18.09 12.93 -7.36
C GLU A 303 17.75 12.81 -8.85
N ILE A 304 17.99 11.64 -9.46
CA ILE A 304 17.56 11.38 -10.86
C ILE A 304 16.03 11.44 -11.03
N PHE A 305 15.27 11.22 -9.95
CA PHE A 305 13.81 11.31 -9.94
C PHE A 305 13.30 12.70 -9.56
N VAL A 306 14.18 13.70 -9.43
CA VAL A 306 13.83 15.05 -8.99
C VAL A 306 13.97 16.02 -10.14
N VAL A 307 12.90 16.77 -10.41
CA VAL A 307 12.95 17.92 -11.32
C VAL A 307 12.88 19.20 -10.50
N PRO A 308 13.82 20.13 -10.70
CA PRO A 308 13.81 21.39 -9.96
C PRO A 308 12.49 22.15 -10.11
N ASN A 309 11.96 22.62 -8.98
CA ASN A 309 10.75 23.45 -8.91
C ASN A 309 9.45 22.81 -9.44
N SER A 310 9.42 21.47 -9.59
CA SER A 310 8.18 20.76 -9.93
C SER A 310 8.11 19.39 -9.28
N ILE A 311 6.93 18.98 -8.83
CA ILE A 311 6.65 17.62 -8.39
C ILE A 311 6.12 16.87 -9.60
N GLN A 312 6.84 15.83 -10.03
CA GLN A 312 6.44 15.01 -11.17
C GLN A 312 5.84 13.68 -10.73
N ARG A 313 4.85 13.21 -11.49
CA ARG A 313 4.41 11.82 -11.47
C ARG A 313 5.24 11.03 -12.48
N ILE A 314 6.06 10.11 -12.00
CA ILE A 314 6.89 9.23 -12.82
C ILE A 314 6.07 7.99 -13.15
N ALA A 315 5.47 8.01 -14.34
CA ALA A 315 4.69 6.92 -14.92
C ALA A 315 5.42 6.24 -16.08
N THR A 316 6.68 6.63 -16.35
CA THR A 316 7.53 6.07 -17.42
C THR A 316 8.98 6.03 -16.97
N ILE A 317 9.67 4.93 -17.25
CA ILE A 317 11.13 4.77 -17.04
C ILE A 317 11.77 4.17 -18.29
N ASP A 318 13.07 4.44 -18.49
CA ASP A 318 13.82 3.78 -19.53
C ASP A 318 13.97 2.28 -19.22
N GLY A 319 13.68 1.42 -20.18
CA GLY A 319 14.01 0.00 -20.14
C GLY A 319 15.51 -0.20 -20.33
N LEU A 320 16.03 -1.42 -20.15
CA LEU A 320 17.47 -1.68 -20.25
C LEU A 320 18.07 -1.26 -21.59
N SER A 321 19.05 -0.39 -21.51
CA SER A 321 20.29 -0.50 -22.27
C SER A 321 21.21 -1.48 -21.53
N GLU A 322 21.92 -2.33 -22.25
CA GLU A 322 22.74 -3.45 -21.76
C GLU A 322 23.57 -3.17 -20.50
N PRO A 323 23.90 -4.20 -19.67
CA PRO A 323 24.68 -4.00 -18.45
C PRO A 323 26.07 -3.45 -18.81
N GLY A 324 26.28 -2.17 -18.52
CA GLY A 324 27.54 -1.46 -18.79
C GLY A 324 27.39 0.01 -19.16
N SER A 325 26.20 0.50 -19.48
CA SER A 325 25.99 1.92 -19.69
C SER A 325 25.48 2.56 -18.39
N PRO A 326 26.12 3.67 -17.91
CA PRO A 326 25.57 4.45 -16.83
C PRO A 326 24.17 4.93 -17.24
N ALA A 327 23.24 4.91 -16.29
CA ALA A 327 21.85 5.29 -16.47
C ALA A 327 21.70 6.46 -17.46
N GLY A 328 20.97 6.20 -18.55
CA GLY A 328 20.84 7.14 -19.66
C GLY A 328 20.37 8.51 -19.17
N ASN A 329 21.00 9.54 -19.66
CA ASN A 329 20.68 10.94 -19.42
C ASN A 329 19.19 11.21 -19.64
N LEU A 330 18.44 11.39 -18.56
CA LEU A 330 17.18 12.12 -18.63
C LEU A 330 17.52 13.54 -19.11
N ASN A 331 17.23 13.81 -20.38
CA ASN A 331 17.36 15.07 -21.12
C ASN A 331 18.11 16.22 -20.38
N LYS A 332 19.43 16.24 -20.56
CA LYS A 332 20.21 17.46 -20.35
C LYS A 332 20.09 18.33 -21.60
N ASN A 333 19.01 19.03 -21.76
CA ASN A 333 18.99 20.23 -22.61
C ASN A 333 18.31 21.36 -21.86
N ASN A 334 19.10 22.39 -21.63
CA ASN A 334 18.85 23.70 -21.04
C ASN A 334 19.01 23.79 -19.51
N SER A 335 20.24 24.12 -19.12
CA SER A 335 20.49 24.83 -17.86
C SER A 335 20.00 26.27 -18.02
N PRO A 336 19.07 26.74 -17.20
CA PRO A 336 18.98 28.14 -16.86
C PRO A 336 19.58 28.40 -15.47
N GLU A 337 20.10 29.59 -15.35
CA GLU A 337 20.75 30.17 -14.17
C GLU A 337 19.99 30.00 -12.85
N VAL A 338 20.78 29.97 -11.79
CA VAL A 338 20.36 29.90 -10.38
C VAL A 338 19.38 31.04 -10.06
N HIS A 339 18.10 30.75 -10.05
CA HIS A 339 17.08 31.63 -9.45
C HIS A 339 16.58 31.04 -8.12
N LYS A 340 16.27 31.97 -7.18
CA LYS A 340 15.76 31.71 -5.84
C LYS A 340 14.78 30.54 -5.80
N LYS A 341 14.93 29.66 -4.83
CA LYS A 341 13.98 28.57 -4.52
C LYS A 341 12.58 29.15 -4.33
N GLU A 342 11.77 29.09 -5.36
CA GLU A 342 10.32 29.25 -5.23
C GLU A 342 9.71 27.90 -4.80
N LYS A 343 8.70 27.96 -3.94
CA LYS A 343 7.98 26.75 -3.55
C LYS A 343 7.26 26.15 -4.75
N ALA A 344 7.26 24.83 -4.86
CA ALA A 344 6.47 24.15 -5.87
C ALA A 344 4.97 24.50 -5.70
N THR A 345 4.35 25.02 -6.75
CA THR A 345 2.96 25.47 -6.72
C THR A 345 2.03 24.58 -7.53
N HIS A 346 2.58 23.68 -8.35
CA HIS A 346 1.83 22.83 -9.24
C HIS A 346 2.44 21.42 -9.33
N LEU A 347 1.57 20.42 -9.44
CA LEU A 347 1.91 19.08 -9.90
C LEU A 347 1.81 19.06 -11.43
N VAL A 348 2.84 18.56 -12.11
CA VAL A 348 2.81 18.40 -13.57
C VAL A 348 2.72 16.92 -13.92
N SER A 349 1.68 16.54 -14.67
CA SER A 349 1.47 15.18 -15.16
C SER A 349 0.97 15.24 -16.61
N ASN A 350 1.58 14.45 -17.50
CA ASN A 350 1.19 14.35 -18.92
C ASN A 350 1.02 15.70 -19.64
N GLY A 351 1.89 16.67 -19.33
CA GLY A 351 1.85 18.01 -19.90
C GLY A 351 0.77 18.96 -19.32
N SER A 352 0.00 18.52 -18.33
CA SER A 352 -0.97 19.33 -17.60
C SER A 352 -0.43 19.71 -16.23
N ALA A 353 -0.67 20.97 -15.81
CA ALA A 353 -0.27 21.48 -14.50
C ALA A 353 -1.48 21.62 -13.57
N TRP A 354 -1.40 21.05 -12.38
CA TRP A 354 -2.43 21.08 -11.34
C TRP A 354 -1.93 21.87 -10.15
N ALA A 355 -2.69 22.88 -9.71
CA ALA A 355 -2.31 23.70 -8.57
C ALA A 355 -2.23 22.86 -7.29
N LEU A 356 -1.15 23.02 -6.51
CA LEU A 356 -1.04 22.48 -5.17
C LEU A 356 -1.93 23.35 -4.26
N ASN A 357 -3.04 22.78 -3.79
CA ASN A 357 -3.90 23.46 -2.83
C ASN A 357 -3.22 23.39 -1.47
N HIS A 358 -2.66 24.51 -1.02
CA HIS A 358 -2.23 24.66 0.36
C HIS A 358 -3.47 24.86 1.25
N PRO A 359 -3.59 24.14 2.40
CA PRO A 359 -4.65 24.37 3.36
C PRO A 359 -4.54 25.77 4.01
#